data_7f2ace39b9608f867eda85e732987b00
#
_entry.id   7f2ace39b9608f867eda85e732987b00
#
_cell.length_a   1.000
_cell.length_b   1.000
_cell.length_c   1.000
_cell.angle_alpha   90.00
_cell.angle_beta   90.00
_cell.angle_gamma   90.00
#
_symmetry.space_group_name_H-M   'P 1'
#
loop_
_entity.id
_entity.type
_entity.pdbx_description
1 polymer ?
#
loop_
_entity_poly.entity_id
_entity_poly.type
_entity_poly.pdbx_seq_one_letter_code
_entity_poly.pdbx_strand_id
1 'polypeptide(L)'
;MHFGEIKNCDIANGEGVRVTLFVSGCTNHCKNCFQPQTWDFNYGQPFTRETEAELLRLLSPRYIRGLTILGGEPFEPENQRALLPFLQKLRRELPEKNVWAFTGFTWEELHTEGSHPRCEVTDTLLGLIDVLVDGRYVEELKDIGLRFRGSSNQRLLDLNATRASGVLTQLPDQDRHGRKGE
;
A
#
# COMPACT_ATOMS: atom_id res chain seq x y z
N MET A 1 -12.02 5.99 9.06
CA MET A 1 -10.57 6.08 8.75
C MET A 1 -10.14 7.53 8.71
N HIS A 2 -8.94 7.83 9.19
CA HIS A 2 -8.25 9.11 9.02
C HIS A 2 -7.02 8.92 8.12
N PHE A 3 -6.44 10.04 7.66
CA PHE A 3 -5.20 10.04 6.90
C PHE A 3 -4.33 11.23 7.29
N GLY A 4 -3.02 11.03 7.29
CA GLY A 4 -2.06 12.07 7.65
C GLY A 4 -1.74 13.02 6.49
N GLU A 5 -1.59 12.49 5.28
CA GLU A 5 -1.15 13.26 4.12
C GLU A 5 -1.61 12.63 2.81
N ILE A 6 -1.85 13.47 1.80
CA ILE A 6 -1.90 13.11 0.38
C ILE A 6 -0.72 13.79 -0.31
N LYS A 7 0.21 13.00 -0.85
CA LYS A 7 1.36 13.50 -1.58
C LYS A 7 1.14 13.36 -3.08
N ASN A 8 1.07 14.48 -3.77
CA ASN A 8 0.99 14.51 -5.22
C ASN A 8 2.40 14.42 -5.85
N CYS A 9 2.49 13.80 -7.03
CA CYS A 9 3.74 13.64 -7.78
C CYS A 9 4.87 12.98 -6.98
N ASP A 10 4.54 11.94 -6.22
CA ASP A 10 5.51 11.13 -5.48
C ASP A 10 6.22 10.14 -6.41
N ILE A 11 7.54 10.01 -6.24
CA ILE A 11 8.41 9.09 -7.00
C ILE A 11 9.12 8.06 -6.11
N ALA A 12 8.90 8.12 -4.80
CA ALA A 12 9.60 7.29 -3.83
C ALA A 12 8.87 5.98 -3.50
N ASN A 13 7.55 5.97 -3.63
CA ASN A 13 6.70 4.90 -3.11
C ASN A 13 6.04 4.07 -4.23
N GLY A 14 6.83 3.61 -5.19
CA GLY A 14 6.38 2.78 -6.31
C GLY A 14 6.89 3.30 -7.65
N GLU A 15 6.64 2.55 -8.72
CA GLU A 15 7.11 2.90 -10.05
C GLU A 15 6.34 4.08 -10.67
N GLY A 16 7.11 4.98 -11.31
CA GLY A 16 6.58 6.16 -11.99
C GLY A 16 6.19 7.28 -11.03
N VAL A 17 5.51 8.30 -11.58
CA VAL A 17 4.97 9.41 -10.78
C VAL A 17 3.60 9.00 -10.24
N ARG A 18 3.40 9.16 -8.95
CA ARG A 18 2.22 8.61 -8.25
C ARG A 18 1.53 9.65 -7.37
N VAL A 19 0.31 9.37 -7.03
CA VAL A 19 -0.35 9.98 -5.87
C VAL A 19 -0.22 9.01 -4.71
N THR A 20 0.22 9.49 -3.56
CA THR A 20 0.41 8.66 -2.36
C THR A 20 -0.51 9.12 -1.24
N LEU A 21 -1.31 8.20 -0.73
CA LEU A 21 -2.20 8.37 0.42
C LEU A 21 -1.55 7.75 1.66
N PHE A 22 -1.29 8.56 2.68
CA PHE A 22 -0.77 8.10 3.97
C PHE A 22 -1.92 7.95 4.96
N VAL A 23 -2.42 6.72 5.13
CA VAL A 23 -3.51 6.43 6.09
C VAL A 23 -3.02 6.51 7.53
N SER A 24 -3.95 6.65 8.47
CA SER A 24 -3.71 6.64 9.91
C SER A 24 -4.32 5.40 10.55
N GLY A 25 -3.77 4.99 11.71
CA GLY A 25 -4.09 3.75 12.39
C GLY A 25 -3.10 2.64 12.03
N CYS A 26 -2.36 2.15 13.02
CA CYS A 26 -1.42 1.04 12.87
C CYS A 26 -1.16 0.36 14.22
N THR A 27 -1.39 -0.93 14.29
CA THR A 27 -1.12 -1.75 15.49
C THR A 27 0.24 -2.46 15.45
N ASN A 28 1.00 -2.35 14.35
CA ASN A 28 2.30 -3.01 14.22
C ASN A 28 3.39 -2.41 15.11
N HIS A 29 3.36 -1.09 15.35
CA HIS A 29 4.29 -0.35 16.22
C HIS A 29 5.78 -0.73 16.02
N CYS A 30 6.21 -0.81 14.76
CA CYS A 30 7.58 -1.20 14.42
C CYS A 30 8.62 -0.30 15.09
N LYS A 31 9.69 -0.90 15.60
CA LYS A 31 10.84 -0.17 16.15
C LYS A 31 11.42 0.77 15.09
N ASN A 32 11.66 2.02 15.46
CA ASN A 32 12.13 3.09 14.56
C ASN A 32 11.21 3.31 13.35
N CYS A 33 9.90 3.16 13.55
CA CYS A 33 8.92 3.48 12.52
C CYS A 33 9.15 4.88 11.96
N PHE A 34 9.10 5.00 10.65
CA PHE A 34 9.29 6.25 9.92
C PHE A 34 8.23 7.31 10.25
N GLN A 35 7.01 6.89 10.58
CA GLN A 35 5.86 7.78 10.87
C GLN A 35 5.09 7.32 12.12
N PRO A 36 5.67 7.37 13.31
CA PRO A 36 5.01 6.87 14.53
C PRO A 36 3.72 7.63 14.88
N GLN A 37 3.56 8.87 14.43
CA GLN A 37 2.32 9.63 14.62
C GLN A 37 1.12 8.98 13.93
N THR A 38 1.33 8.21 12.86
CA THR A 38 0.25 7.51 12.14
C THR A 38 -0.22 6.23 12.85
N TRP A 39 0.35 5.87 14.01
CA TRP A 39 -0.19 4.78 14.82
C TRP A 39 -1.55 5.13 15.41
N ASP A 40 -1.77 6.43 15.73
CA ASP A 40 -3.07 6.90 16.18
C ASP A 40 -4.07 6.87 15.02
N PHE A 41 -5.20 6.17 15.22
CA PHE A 41 -6.28 6.05 14.25
C PHE A 41 -6.98 7.36 13.92
N ASN A 42 -6.87 8.36 14.81
CA ASN A 42 -7.46 9.69 14.63
C ASN A 42 -6.45 10.75 14.15
N TYR A 43 -5.20 10.35 13.87
CA TYR A 43 -4.20 11.29 13.38
C TYR A 43 -4.56 11.86 12.02
N GLY A 44 -4.38 13.17 11.85
CA GLY A 44 -4.59 13.89 10.61
C GLY A 44 -6.06 14.26 10.36
N GLN A 45 -6.56 13.99 9.16
CA GLN A 45 -7.89 14.40 8.71
C GLN A 45 -8.82 13.21 8.46
N PRO A 46 -10.14 13.36 8.64
CA PRO A 46 -11.08 12.31 8.29
C PRO A 46 -11.10 12.08 6.77
N PHE A 47 -11.14 10.80 6.37
CA PHE A 47 -11.29 10.39 4.99
C PHE A 47 -12.75 10.50 4.57
N THR A 48 -13.07 11.49 3.73
CA THR A 48 -14.43 11.83 3.33
C THR A 48 -14.65 11.66 1.83
N ARG A 49 -15.88 11.90 1.36
CA ARG A 49 -16.18 11.90 -0.09
C ARG A 49 -15.44 13.02 -0.84
N GLU A 50 -15.17 14.12 -0.18
CA GLU A 50 -14.38 15.23 -0.73
C GLU A 50 -12.91 14.79 -0.91
N THR A 51 -12.38 14.03 0.06
CA THR A 51 -11.04 13.42 -0.04
C THR A 51 -10.96 12.42 -1.20
N GLU A 52 -11.97 11.59 -1.39
CA GLU A 52 -12.05 10.67 -2.54
C GLU A 52 -12.06 11.44 -3.87
N ALA A 53 -12.87 12.50 -3.98
CA ALA A 53 -12.97 13.33 -5.17
C ALA A 53 -11.62 14.01 -5.49
N GLU A 54 -10.93 14.51 -4.47
CA GLU A 54 -9.60 15.10 -4.63
C GLU A 54 -8.57 14.06 -5.10
N LEU A 55 -8.55 12.87 -4.52
CA LEU A 55 -7.67 11.79 -4.97
C LEU A 55 -7.92 11.43 -6.44
N LEU A 56 -9.17 11.29 -6.87
CA LEU A 56 -9.49 11.01 -8.27
C LEU A 56 -9.04 12.14 -9.19
N ARG A 57 -9.22 13.40 -8.79
CA ARG A 57 -8.74 14.57 -9.53
C ARG A 57 -7.21 14.55 -9.67
N LEU A 58 -6.48 14.25 -8.60
CA LEU A 58 -5.01 14.16 -8.61
C LEU A 58 -4.50 12.99 -9.45
N LEU A 59 -5.25 11.89 -9.52
CA LEU A 59 -4.92 10.69 -10.29
C LEU A 59 -5.21 10.83 -11.78
N SER A 60 -6.10 11.74 -12.19
CA SER A 60 -6.58 11.86 -13.59
C SER A 60 -5.49 12.22 -14.62
N PRO A 61 -4.43 13.01 -14.33
CA PRO A 61 -3.44 13.35 -15.33
C PRO A 61 -2.72 12.11 -15.89
N ARG A 62 -2.46 12.10 -17.21
CA ARG A 62 -1.83 10.96 -17.90
C ARG A 62 -0.45 10.58 -17.37
N TYR A 63 0.32 11.57 -16.90
CA TYR A 63 1.67 11.33 -16.36
C TYR A 63 1.65 10.66 -14.96
N ILE A 64 0.52 10.68 -14.27
CA ILE A 64 0.36 9.95 -12.99
C ILE A 64 0.16 8.47 -13.30
N ARG A 65 1.07 7.63 -12.83
CA ARG A 65 1.03 6.19 -13.07
C ARG A 65 -0.05 5.49 -12.25
N GLY A 66 -0.30 5.95 -11.05
CA GLY A 66 -1.31 5.35 -10.18
C GLY A 66 -1.29 5.84 -8.75
N LEU A 67 -1.99 5.11 -7.90
CA LEU A 67 -2.13 5.35 -6.48
C LEU A 67 -1.15 4.47 -5.68
N THR A 68 -0.55 5.02 -4.63
CA THR A 68 0.09 4.25 -3.57
C THR A 68 -0.61 4.51 -2.24
N ILE A 69 -0.86 3.46 -1.49
CA ILE A 69 -1.47 3.53 -0.15
C ILE A 69 -0.47 2.98 0.86
N LEU A 70 -0.10 3.81 1.82
CA LEU A 70 0.80 3.47 2.92
C LEU A 70 0.53 4.40 4.12
N GLY A 71 1.47 4.58 5.02
CA GLY A 71 1.38 5.48 6.16
C GLY A 71 1.34 4.71 7.47
N GLY A 72 0.18 4.66 8.14
CA GLY A 72 -0.08 3.73 9.23
C GLY A 72 -0.13 2.29 8.70
N GLU A 73 -1.31 1.69 8.73
CA GLU A 73 -1.50 0.33 8.19
C GLU A 73 -2.79 0.27 7.36
N PRO A 74 -2.70 0.21 6.02
CA PRO A 74 -3.88 0.10 5.16
C PRO A 74 -4.73 -1.15 5.42
N PHE A 75 -4.12 -2.22 5.93
CA PHE A 75 -4.80 -3.48 6.21
C PHE A 75 -5.28 -3.63 7.66
N GLU A 76 -5.30 -2.57 8.47
CA GLU A 76 -6.17 -2.56 9.64
C GLU A 76 -7.63 -2.74 9.19
N PRO A 77 -8.44 -3.61 9.85
CA PRO A 77 -9.80 -3.90 9.40
C PRO A 77 -10.67 -2.65 9.18
N GLU A 78 -10.52 -1.61 10.01
CA GLU A 78 -11.22 -0.34 9.86
C GLU A 78 -10.79 0.38 8.57
N ASN A 79 -9.50 0.41 8.28
CA ASN A 79 -8.95 1.05 7.08
C ASN A 79 -9.35 0.31 5.81
N GLN A 80 -9.32 -1.02 5.82
CA GLN A 80 -9.77 -1.84 4.69
C GLN A 80 -11.23 -1.52 4.31
N ARG A 81 -12.14 -1.48 5.30
CA ARG A 81 -13.56 -1.16 5.08
C ARG A 81 -13.78 0.23 4.49
N ALA A 82 -12.96 1.20 4.91
CA ALA A 82 -13.04 2.56 4.39
C ALA A 82 -12.42 2.71 2.99
N LEU A 83 -11.33 2.00 2.71
CA LEU A 83 -10.63 2.04 1.43
C LEU A 83 -11.38 1.31 0.30
N LEU A 84 -12.11 0.24 0.62
CA LEU A 84 -12.75 -0.61 -0.37
C LEU A 84 -13.69 0.15 -1.31
N PRO A 85 -14.66 0.96 -0.85
CA PRO A 85 -15.55 1.70 -1.74
C PRO A 85 -14.79 2.68 -2.67
N PHE A 86 -13.77 3.33 -2.14
CA PHE A 86 -12.93 4.25 -2.91
C PHE A 86 -12.14 3.51 -4.00
N LEU A 87 -11.50 2.38 -3.69
CA LEU A 87 -10.75 1.61 -4.69
C LEU A 87 -11.67 1.01 -5.77
N GLN A 88 -12.88 0.58 -5.41
CA GLN A 88 -13.89 0.16 -6.38
C GLN A 88 -14.28 1.31 -7.33
N LYS A 89 -14.43 2.53 -6.80
CA LYS A 89 -14.70 3.72 -7.59
C LYS A 89 -13.52 4.06 -8.49
N LEU A 90 -12.29 4.04 -7.97
CA LEU A 90 -11.06 4.26 -8.74
C LEU A 90 -11.00 3.30 -9.95
N ARG A 91 -11.24 2.01 -9.74
CA ARG A 91 -11.20 1.01 -10.81
C ARG A 91 -12.25 1.22 -11.88
N ARG A 92 -13.42 1.79 -11.54
CA ARG A 92 -14.47 2.14 -12.52
C ARG A 92 -14.12 3.40 -13.32
N GLU A 93 -13.60 4.42 -12.64
CA GLU A 93 -13.41 5.75 -13.24
C GLU A 93 -12.05 5.90 -13.94
N LEU A 94 -11.01 5.26 -13.42
CA LEU A 94 -9.62 5.34 -13.89
C LEU A 94 -8.98 3.94 -13.95
N PRO A 95 -9.51 3.02 -14.78
CA PRO A 95 -9.06 1.61 -14.80
C PRO A 95 -7.59 1.43 -15.21
N GLU A 96 -7.00 2.40 -15.91
CA GLU A 96 -5.60 2.40 -16.34
C GLU A 96 -4.61 2.73 -15.21
N LYS A 97 -5.08 3.26 -14.07
CA LYS A 97 -4.24 3.61 -12.93
C LYS A 97 -3.96 2.38 -12.08
N ASN A 98 -2.69 2.04 -11.93
CA ASN A 98 -2.35 0.93 -11.04
C ASN A 98 -2.38 1.34 -9.56
N VAL A 99 -2.59 0.37 -8.70
CA VAL A 99 -2.67 0.54 -7.25
C VAL A 99 -1.57 -0.25 -6.58
N TRP A 100 -0.74 0.44 -5.81
CA TRP A 100 0.24 -0.14 -4.90
C TRP A 100 -0.26 0.02 -3.46
N ALA A 101 -0.02 -0.98 -2.64
CA ALA A 101 -0.27 -0.88 -1.20
C ALA A 101 0.92 -1.43 -0.42
N PHE A 102 1.17 -0.83 0.73
CA PHE A 102 2.17 -1.29 1.69
C PHE A 102 1.46 -1.79 2.94
N THR A 103 1.95 -2.89 3.49
CA THR A 103 1.44 -3.42 4.76
C THR A 103 2.57 -3.99 5.60
N GLY A 104 2.46 -3.84 6.92
CA GLY A 104 3.32 -4.56 7.85
C GLY A 104 2.93 -6.01 8.04
N PHE A 105 1.73 -6.40 7.63
CA PHE A 105 1.32 -7.80 7.67
C PHE A 105 1.90 -8.57 6.48
N THR A 106 2.05 -9.88 6.63
CA THR A 106 2.47 -10.75 5.53
C THR A 106 1.26 -11.22 4.71
N TRP A 107 1.51 -11.64 3.47
CA TRP A 107 0.50 -12.28 2.62
C TRP A 107 -0.21 -13.42 3.34
N GLU A 108 0.54 -14.22 4.08
CA GLU A 108 0.03 -15.36 4.85
C GLU A 108 -0.90 -14.91 5.98
N GLU A 109 -0.55 -13.83 6.70
CA GLU A 109 -1.43 -13.25 7.73
C GLU A 109 -2.73 -12.73 7.12
N LEU A 110 -2.69 -12.09 5.95
CA LEU A 110 -3.88 -11.60 5.24
C LEU A 110 -4.82 -12.73 4.78
N HIS A 111 -4.33 -13.97 4.64
CA HIS A 111 -5.12 -15.14 4.20
C HIS A 111 -5.41 -16.12 5.34
N THR A 112 -4.89 -15.89 6.55
CA THR A 112 -5.13 -16.77 7.70
C THR A 112 -6.42 -16.37 8.41
N GLU A 113 -7.38 -17.28 8.48
CA GLU A 113 -8.63 -17.06 9.20
C GLU A 113 -8.37 -16.78 10.67
N GLY A 114 -9.02 -15.74 11.22
CA GLY A 114 -8.85 -15.31 12.62
C GLY A 114 -7.57 -14.50 12.88
N SER A 115 -6.71 -14.24 11.90
CA SER A 115 -5.60 -13.30 12.06
C SER A 115 -6.11 -11.86 12.16
N HIS A 116 -5.34 -10.99 12.81
CA HIS A 116 -5.75 -9.60 13.06
C HIS A 116 -6.15 -8.83 11.80
N PRO A 117 -5.36 -8.84 10.70
CA PRO A 117 -5.70 -8.08 9.50
C PRO A 117 -6.82 -8.72 8.66
N ARG A 118 -7.16 -9.99 8.91
CA ARG A 118 -8.16 -10.71 8.12
C ARG A 118 -9.57 -10.28 8.49
N CYS A 119 -10.30 -9.71 7.55
CA CYS A 119 -11.71 -9.37 7.71
C CYS A 119 -12.50 -9.68 6.42
N GLU A 120 -13.80 -9.46 6.46
CA GLU A 120 -14.75 -9.82 5.38
C GLU A 120 -14.47 -9.15 4.04
N VAL A 121 -13.73 -8.05 4.02
CA VAL A 121 -13.42 -7.29 2.79
C VAL A 121 -12.01 -7.55 2.25
N THR A 122 -11.15 -8.26 2.97
CA THR A 122 -9.72 -8.42 2.65
C THR A 122 -9.49 -8.96 1.24
N ASP A 123 -10.15 -10.03 0.84
CA ASP A 123 -9.97 -10.63 -0.49
C ASP A 123 -10.43 -9.68 -1.60
N THR A 124 -11.55 -9.00 -1.38
CA THR A 124 -12.06 -8.03 -2.36
C THR A 124 -11.10 -6.85 -2.50
N LEU A 125 -10.55 -6.36 -1.39
CA LEU A 125 -9.57 -5.27 -1.38
C LEU A 125 -8.28 -5.68 -2.11
N LEU A 126 -7.73 -6.86 -1.79
CA LEU A 126 -6.55 -7.42 -2.48
C LEU A 126 -6.80 -7.59 -3.98
N GLY A 127 -8.02 -7.93 -4.38
CA GLY A 127 -8.43 -8.01 -5.79
C GLY A 127 -8.33 -6.67 -6.55
N LEU A 128 -8.30 -5.55 -5.86
CA LEU A 128 -8.20 -4.19 -6.42
C LEU A 128 -6.78 -3.62 -6.39
N ILE A 129 -5.80 -4.36 -5.90
CA ILE A 129 -4.40 -3.94 -5.77
C ILE A 129 -3.56 -4.70 -6.80
N ASP A 130 -2.63 -4.00 -7.45
CA ASP A 130 -1.72 -4.58 -8.45
C ASP A 130 -0.41 -5.05 -7.83
N VAL A 131 0.14 -4.26 -6.90
CA VAL A 131 1.38 -4.58 -6.20
C VAL A 131 1.20 -4.38 -4.70
N LEU A 132 1.57 -5.39 -3.93
CA LEU A 132 1.60 -5.35 -2.48
C LEU A 132 3.05 -5.42 -1.98
N VAL A 133 3.45 -4.44 -1.18
CA VAL A 133 4.69 -4.52 -0.42
C VAL A 133 4.32 -4.99 0.97
N ASP A 134 4.69 -6.23 1.31
CA ASP A 134 4.28 -6.89 2.54
C ASP A 134 5.43 -7.12 3.53
N GLY A 135 5.08 -7.29 4.79
CA GLY A 135 6.00 -7.58 5.89
C GLY A 135 6.38 -6.36 6.71
N ARG A 136 6.50 -6.58 8.03
CA ARG A 136 6.89 -5.54 9.00
C ARG A 136 8.29 -5.03 8.72
N TYR A 137 8.47 -3.71 8.86
CA TYR A 137 9.80 -3.13 8.87
C TYR A 137 10.60 -3.68 10.06
N VAL A 138 11.80 -4.16 9.79
CA VAL A 138 12.74 -4.70 10.79
C VAL A 138 14.03 -3.88 10.71
N GLU A 139 14.33 -3.11 11.78
CA GLU A 139 15.48 -2.19 11.81
C GLU A 139 16.81 -2.91 11.60
N GLU A 140 16.96 -4.12 12.14
CA GLU A 140 18.16 -4.94 12.02
C GLU A 140 18.40 -5.45 10.58
N LEU A 141 17.37 -5.41 9.73
CA LEU A 141 17.40 -5.79 8.31
C LEU A 141 17.28 -4.59 7.37
N LYS A 142 17.42 -3.37 7.92
CA LYS A 142 17.38 -2.14 7.13
C LYS A 142 18.46 -2.14 6.06
N ASP A 143 18.04 -1.83 4.83
CA ASP A 143 18.93 -1.70 3.69
C ASP A 143 18.47 -0.55 2.79
N ILE A 144 19.28 0.51 2.73
CA ILE A 144 19.00 1.71 1.93
C ILE A 144 19.20 1.47 0.42
N GLY A 145 19.80 0.37 0.02
CA GLY A 145 19.97 -0.05 -1.38
C GLY A 145 18.69 -0.64 -1.98
N LEU A 146 17.75 -1.11 -1.15
CA LEU A 146 16.50 -1.70 -1.61
C LEU A 146 15.59 -0.66 -2.26
N ARG A 147 14.90 -1.10 -3.32
CA ARG A 147 13.91 -0.28 -4.00
C ARG A 147 12.52 -0.51 -3.41
N PHE A 148 11.81 0.56 -3.06
CA PHE A 148 10.42 0.57 -2.57
C PHE A 148 10.16 -0.20 -1.26
N ARG A 149 11.18 -0.54 -0.47
CA ARG A 149 11.05 -1.20 0.82
C ARG A 149 12.19 -0.78 1.75
N GLY A 150 11.98 -0.87 3.05
CA GLY A 150 12.93 -0.38 4.05
C GLY A 150 13.85 -1.44 4.61
N SER A 151 13.43 -2.72 4.60
CA SER A 151 14.19 -3.85 5.15
C SER A 151 14.10 -5.07 4.25
N SER A 152 15.12 -5.92 4.27
CA SER A 152 15.29 -7.03 3.32
C SER A 152 14.27 -8.16 3.47
N ASN A 153 13.59 -8.25 4.61
CA ASN A 153 12.51 -9.21 4.84
C ASN A 153 11.19 -8.84 4.14
N GLN A 154 11.03 -7.59 3.72
CA GLN A 154 9.83 -7.15 3.01
C GLN A 154 9.85 -7.66 1.56
N ARG A 155 8.66 -7.97 1.03
CA ARG A 155 8.51 -8.53 -0.33
C ARG A 155 7.72 -7.57 -1.21
N LEU A 156 8.04 -7.51 -2.50
CA LEU A 156 7.24 -6.84 -3.53
C LEU A 156 6.46 -7.92 -4.29
N LEU A 157 5.17 -8.02 -4.03
CA LEU A 157 4.29 -9.04 -4.59
C LEU A 157 3.55 -8.50 -5.82
N ASP A 158 3.66 -9.18 -6.95
CA ASP A 158 2.86 -8.93 -8.14
C ASP A 158 1.52 -9.65 -8.00
N LEU A 159 0.47 -8.92 -7.60
CA LEU A 159 -0.84 -9.52 -7.39
C LEU A 159 -1.56 -9.84 -8.70
N ASN A 160 -1.21 -9.19 -9.81
CA ASN A 160 -1.74 -9.54 -11.13
C ASN A 160 -1.20 -10.90 -11.59
N ALA A 161 0.11 -11.11 -11.53
CA ALA A 161 0.73 -12.38 -11.85
C ALA A 161 0.29 -13.49 -10.88
N THR A 162 0.17 -13.18 -9.59
CA THR A 162 -0.35 -14.11 -8.56
C THR A 162 -1.76 -14.59 -8.89
N ARG A 163 -2.67 -13.69 -9.24
CA ARG A 163 -4.04 -14.04 -9.63
C ARG A 163 -4.08 -14.86 -10.92
N ALA A 164 -3.23 -14.53 -11.89
CA ALA A 164 -3.20 -15.23 -13.18
C ALA A 164 -2.65 -16.65 -13.07
N SER A 165 -1.65 -16.88 -12.21
CA SER A 165 -0.97 -18.17 -12.07
C SER A 165 -1.50 -19.04 -10.92
N GLY A 166 -2.18 -18.46 -9.95
CA GLY A 166 -2.53 -19.10 -8.68
C GLY A 166 -1.33 -19.34 -7.74
N VAL A 167 -0.15 -18.80 -8.07
CA VAL A 167 1.09 -18.94 -7.29
C VAL A 167 1.57 -17.56 -6.86
N LEU A 168 1.91 -17.40 -5.58
CA LEU A 168 2.43 -16.12 -5.06
C LEU A 168 3.70 -15.72 -5.82
N THR A 169 3.59 -14.62 -6.56
CA THR A 169 4.63 -14.13 -7.47
C THR A 169 5.23 -12.84 -6.93
N GLN A 170 6.56 -12.78 -6.84
CA GLN A 170 7.27 -11.57 -6.48
C GLN A 170 7.75 -10.82 -7.72
N LEU A 171 7.75 -9.50 -7.64
CA LEU A 171 8.46 -8.68 -8.63
C LEU A 171 9.97 -8.95 -8.52
N PRO A 172 10.70 -8.92 -9.65
CA PRO A 172 12.15 -9.07 -9.63
C PRO A 172 12.81 -8.04 -8.70
N ASP A 173 13.76 -8.50 -7.90
CA ASP A 173 14.57 -7.60 -7.08
C ASP A 173 15.38 -6.65 -7.99
N GLN A 174 15.26 -5.37 -7.74
CA GLN A 174 16.03 -4.34 -8.43
C GLN A 174 16.65 -3.45 -7.34
N ASP A 175 17.95 -3.17 -7.48
CA ASP A 175 18.57 -2.12 -6.70
C ASP A 175 18.02 -0.74 -7.09
N ARG A 176 18.35 0.31 -6.31
CA ARG A 176 17.91 1.70 -6.62
C ARG A 176 18.38 2.19 -7.99
N HIS A 177 19.33 1.52 -8.62
CA HIS A 177 19.86 1.83 -9.94
C HIS A 177 19.22 0.99 -11.04
N GLY A 178 18.23 0.16 -10.73
CA GLY A 178 17.51 -0.68 -11.69
C GLY A 178 18.32 -1.90 -12.16
N ARG A 179 19.41 -2.25 -11.48
CA ARG A 179 20.17 -3.47 -11.77
C ARG A 179 19.43 -4.66 -11.19
N LYS A 180 19.28 -5.73 -11.98
CA LYS A 180 18.77 -7.02 -11.48
C LYS A 180 19.85 -7.61 -10.59
N GLY A 181 19.49 -8.02 -9.36
CA GLY A 181 20.37 -8.84 -8.53
C GLY A 181 20.75 -10.13 -9.29
N GLU A 182 22.02 -10.49 -9.23
CA GLU A 182 22.54 -11.76 -9.74
C GLU A 182 22.04 -12.92 -8.87
#